data_a68cc84d2b7c64271673360b53e3600f
#
_entry.id   a68cc84d2b7c64271673360b53e3600f
#
_cell.length_a   1.000
_cell.length_b   1.000
_cell.length_c   1.000
_cell.angle_alpha   90.00
_cell.angle_beta   90.00
_cell.angle_gamma   90.00
#
_symmetry.space_group_name_H-M   'P 1'
#
loop_
_entity.id
_entity.type
_entity.pdbx_description
1 polymer ?
#
loop_
_entity_poly.entity_id
_entity_poly.type
_entity_poly.pdbx_seq_one_letter_code
_entity_poly.pdbx_strand_id
1 'polypeptide(L)'
;MTIRDARFVRPTLAALCAASFAALGACGGGSFCIGLDSCTASNTQSVTLSGTAATGSAPASANVSASCAQGSGSTLSDGGGHYSVTFNATPPCIVTVTSGSATLHAPAFASGTFNATPETELMLVYLAAQLGTSEANLIAGFPSNAQFQKVLSNPDDVLAAQSAVVTNLQQHYAVTLTVPAFLTTPFVVGQAGVDSDLEALAKAGAIDANGTPDPAAVLLMSTAGQARPFTAASSP
;
A
#
# COMPACT_ATOMS: atom_id res chain seq x y z
N MET A 1 -39.41 21.18 -75.47
CA MET A 1 -38.60 20.58 -76.54
C MET A 1 -37.87 19.41 -75.88
N THR A 2 -38.43 18.27 -75.99
CA THR A 2 -37.90 16.99 -76.50
C THR A 2 -36.84 16.34 -75.53
N ILE A 3 -37.22 15.32 -74.81
CA ILE A 3 -37.20 13.87 -75.14
C ILE A 3 -35.76 13.34 -75.14
N ARG A 4 -35.37 12.32 -74.36
CA ARG A 4 -35.61 10.87 -74.37
C ARG A 4 -34.68 10.26 -73.34
N ASP A 5 -35.14 9.43 -72.49
CA ASP A 5 -35.22 7.94 -72.51
C ASP A 5 -33.90 7.19 -72.73
N ALA A 6 -33.61 6.34 -71.83
CA ALA A 6 -33.34 4.91 -71.95
C ALA A 6 -32.72 4.40 -70.69
N ARG A 7 -33.35 3.64 -69.89
CA ARG A 7 -33.65 2.19 -69.87
C ARG A 7 -32.41 1.26 -69.71
N PHE A 8 -32.61 0.37 -68.79
CA PHE A 8 -32.11 -1.00 -68.66
C PHE A 8 -30.75 -1.12 -68.01
N VAL A 9 -30.43 -2.04 -67.06
CA VAL A 9 -30.93 -3.42 -66.79
C VAL A 9 -30.56 -3.80 -65.39
N ARG A 10 -31.44 -4.50 -64.68
CA ARG A 10 -31.11 -5.40 -63.52
C ARG A 10 -30.35 -6.62 -64.06
N PRO A 11 -29.61 -7.41 -63.24
CA PRO A 11 -30.25 -8.31 -62.32
C PRO A 11 -29.42 -8.51 -60.98
N THR A 12 -30.15 -8.65 -59.95
CA THR A 12 -30.21 -9.77 -58.97
C THR A 12 -28.98 -10.67 -58.87
N LEU A 13 -28.42 -10.75 -57.69
CA LEU A 13 -28.26 -12.05 -57.04
C LEU A 13 -28.16 -11.87 -55.53
N ALA A 14 -29.09 -12.54 -54.91
CA ALA A 14 -29.16 -12.77 -53.45
C ALA A 14 -28.04 -13.68 -53.01
N ALA A 15 -27.52 -13.41 -51.84
CA ALA A 15 -27.01 -14.46 -50.99
C ALA A 15 -27.27 -14.05 -49.54
N LEU A 16 -28.29 -14.68 -48.98
CA LEU A 16 -28.52 -14.81 -47.57
C LEU A 16 -27.31 -15.49 -46.92
N CYS A 17 -26.77 -14.85 -45.91
CA CYS A 17 -26.10 -15.56 -44.79
C CYS A 17 -26.59 -14.93 -43.49
N ALA A 18 -27.81 -15.37 -43.14
CA ALA A 18 -28.26 -15.27 -41.76
C ALA A 18 -27.56 -16.38 -40.98
N ALA A 19 -26.52 -16.05 -40.28
CA ALA A 19 -25.94 -16.90 -39.24
C ALA A 19 -26.36 -16.32 -37.90
N SER A 20 -27.35 -16.98 -37.33
CA SER A 20 -27.81 -16.81 -35.97
C SER A 20 -26.68 -17.18 -34.99
N PHE A 21 -26.11 -16.23 -34.32
CA PHE A 21 -25.37 -16.50 -33.10
C PHE A 21 -26.30 -16.28 -31.92
N ALA A 22 -26.91 -17.37 -31.50
CA ALA A 22 -27.63 -17.48 -30.26
C ALA A 22 -26.62 -17.28 -29.09
N ALA A 23 -26.99 -16.41 -28.21
CA ALA A 23 -26.36 -16.12 -26.97
C ALA A 23 -26.08 -17.38 -26.13
N LEU A 24 -24.86 -17.54 -25.69
CA LEU A 24 -24.52 -18.24 -24.46
C LEU A 24 -23.84 -17.22 -23.56
N GLY A 25 -24.64 -16.56 -22.77
CA GLY A 25 -24.18 -15.85 -21.59
C GLY A 25 -23.65 -16.86 -20.59
N ALA A 26 -22.35 -16.96 -20.47
CA ALA A 26 -21.67 -17.60 -19.35
C ALA A 26 -20.81 -16.55 -18.69
N CYS A 27 -21.13 -16.23 -17.44
CA CYS A 27 -20.32 -15.49 -16.50
C CYS A 27 -18.87 -15.99 -16.52
N GLY A 28 -17.95 -15.11 -16.76
CA GLY A 28 -16.52 -15.35 -16.65
C GLY A 28 -15.81 -14.21 -17.36
N GLY A 29 -15.38 -13.18 -16.59
CA GLY A 29 -14.62 -12.06 -17.11
C GLY A 29 -13.27 -12.53 -17.65
N GLY A 30 -13.24 -13.00 -18.89
CA GLY A 30 -12.04 -13.24 -19.65
C GLY A 30 -11.97 -12.21 -20.77
N SER A 31 -11.03 -11.30 -20.71
CA SER A 31 -10.71 -10.41 -21.82
C SER A 31 -10.20 -11.27 -22.98
N PHE A 32 -10.99 -11.38 -24.06
CA PHE A 32 -10.52 -11.97 -25.29
C PHE A 32 -9.61 -10.96 -26.00
N CYS A 33 -8.31 -11.12 -25.84
CA CYS A 33 -7.34 -10.42 -26.66
C CYS A 33 -7.21 -11.12 -28.02
N ILE A 34 -7.81 -10.53 -29.07
CA ILE A 34 -7.57 -10.91 -30.46
C ILE A 34 -6.63 -9.86 -31.04
N GLY A 35 -5.35 -10.12 -31.01
CA GLY A 35 -4.34 -9.21 -31.58
C GLY A 35 -2.93 -9.63 -31.16
N LEU A 36 -1.99 -9.44 -32.03
CA LEU A 36 -0.58 -9.87 -31.99
C LEU A 36 0.29 -9.14 -30.93
N ASP A 37 -0.32 -8.51 -29.92
CA ASP A 37 0.40 -7.91 -28.81
C ASP A 37 0.11 -8.69 -27.53
N SER A 38 1.19 -9.04 -26.83
CA SER A 38 1.18 -9.77 -25.56
C SER A 38 0.27 -9.07 -24.56
N CYS A 39 -0.94 -9.59 -24.38
CA CYS A 39 -1.75 -9.25 -23.22
C CYS A 39 -1.02 -9.73 -21.98
N THR A 40 -0.20 -8.90 -21.40
CA THR A 40 0.27 -9.09 -20.03
C THR A 40 -0.98 -8.97 -19.16
N ALA A 41 -1.55 -10.09 -18.77
CA ALA A 41 -2.61 -10.11 -17.76
C ALA A 41 -2.03 -9.43 -16.52
N SER A 42 -2.49 -8.23 -16.23
CA SER A 42 -2.17 -7.59 -14.96
C SER A 42 -2.75 -8.47 -13.88
N ASN A 43 -1.90 -9.12 -13.09
CA ASN A 43 -2.32 -9.99 -11.96
C ASN A 43 -2.86 -9.14 -10.78
N THR A 44 -3.46 -8.02 -11.07
CA THR A 44 -4.09 -7.18 -10.05
C THR A 44 -5.40 -7.80 -9.60
N GLN A 45 -5.59 -7.84 -8.29
CA GLN A 45 -6.84 -8.25 -7.65
C GLN A 45 -7.44 -7.07 -6.88
N SER A 46 -8.71 -7.15 -6.51
CA SER A 46 -9.30 -6.15 -5.63
C SER A 46 -8.66 -6.24 -4.25
N VAL A 47 -7.99 -5.19 -3.85
CA VAL A 47 -7.31 -5.03 -2.55
C VAL A 47 -8.05 -3.96 -1.76
N THR A 48 -8.37 -4.26 -0.51
CA THR A 48 -8.90 -3.28 0.44
C THR A 48 -7.85 -3.06 1.53
N LEU A 49 -7.41 -1.82 1.68
CA LEU A 49 -6.54 -1.37 2.76
C LEU A 49 -7.33 -0.43 3.66
N SER A 50 -7.28 -0.69 4.95
CA SER A 50 -7.90 0.14 5.98
C SER A 50 -6.93 0.36 7.13
N GLY A 51 -7.21 1.32 8.00
CA GLY A 51 -6.38 1.58 9.18
C GLY A 51 -6.73 2.89 9.84
N THR A 52 -5.96 3.23 10.85
CA THR A 52 -6.03 4.53 11.52
C THR A 52 -4.69 5.24 11.34
N ALA A 53 -4.74 6.49 10.91
CA ALA A 53 -3.61 7.39 10.94
C ALA A 53 -3.62 8.18 12.25
N ALA A 54 -2.48 8.27 12.93
CA ALA A 54 -2.34 9.08 14.14
C ALA A 54 -0.94 9.70 14.21
N THR A 55 -0.91 11.01 14.45
CA THR A 55 0.30 11.82 14.67
C THR A 55 0.30 12.44 16.07
N GLY A 56 -0.18 11.68 17.10
CA GLY A 56 -0.52 12.22 18.42
C GLY A 56 -1.91 12.90 18.43
N SER A 57 -2.57 12.98 17.29
CA SER A 57 -3.97 13.38 17.09
C SER A 57 -4.50 12.70 15.82
N ALA A 58 -5.82 12.63 15.68
CA ALA A 58 -6.44 12.13 14.47
C ALA A 58 -6.32 13.17 13.34
N PRO A 59 -5.58 12.92 12.25
CA PRO A 59 -5.51 13.83 11.13
C PRO A 59 -6.77 13.71 10.28
N ALA A 60 -7.76 14.58 10.53
CA ALA A 60 -8.98 14.64 9.74
C ALA A 60 -8.69 15.13 8.32
N SER A 61 -9.31 14.48 7.33
CA SER A 61 -9.16 14.81 5.91
C SER A 61 -7.69 14.77 5.42
N ALA A 62 -6.86 13.96 6.06
CA ALA A 62 -5.52 13.69 5.58
C ALA A 62 -5.56 12.94 4.25
N ASN A 63 -4.61 13.25 3.39
CA ASN A 63 -4.44 12.54 2.12
C ASN A 63 -3.84 11.15 2.40
N VAL A 64 -4.54 10.11 2.03
CA VAL A 64 -4.08 8.72 2.16
C VAL A 64 -3.89 8.16 0.76
N SER A 65 -2.68 7.77 0.43
CA SER A 65 -2.36 7.08 -0.82
C SER A 65 -1.73 5.73 -0.52
N ALA A 66 -2.04 4.77 -1.35
CA ALA A 66 -1.42 3.44 -1.32
C ALA A 66 -0.74 3.18 -2.66
N SER A 67 0.55 2.93 -2.63
CA SER A 67 1.36 2.52 -3.78
C SER A 67 1.76 1.06 -3.60
N CYS A 68 1.35 0.19 -4.51
CA CYS A 68 1.61 -1.24 -4.44
C CYS A 68 2.67 -1.67 -5.46
N ALA A 69 3.10 -2.93 -5.40
CA ALA A 69 3.97 -3.51 -6.42
C ALA A 69 3.37 -3.35 -7.82
N GLN A 70 2.03 -3.46 -7.92
CA GLN A 70 1.26 -3.05 -9.10
C GLN A 70 -0.01 -2.36 -8.64
N GLY A 71 -0.32 -1.22 -9.24
CA GLY A 71 -1.52 -0.45 -8.94
C GLY A 71 -1.36 0.50 -7.76
N SER A 72 -2.27 1.43 -7.67
CA SER A 72 -2.32 2.43 -6.60
C SER A 72 -3.77 2.88 -6.36
N GLY A 73 -4.02 3.41 -5.17
CA GLY A 73 -5.31 3.97 -4.81
C GLY A 73 -5.14 5.10 -3.81
N SER A 74 -6.18 5.90 -3.63
CA SER A 74 -6.16 6.99 -2.66
C SER A 74 -7.55 7.24 -2.06
N THR A 75 -7.55 7.81 -0.88
CA THR A 75 -8.75 8.22 -0.14
C THR A 75 -8.39 9.36 0.81
N LEU A 76 -9.35 9.84 1.56
CA LEU A 76 -9.12 10.75 2.68
C LEU A 76 -9.44 10.04 3.99
N SER A 77 -8.75 10.41 5.07
CA SER A 77 -9.13 9.98 6.40
C SER A 77 -10.40 10.69 6.87
N ASP A 78 -11.15 10.03 7.74
CA ASP A 78 -12.29 10.64 8.43
C ASP A 78 -11.86 11.53 9.62
N GLY A 79 -12.83 12.03 10.37
CA GLY A 79 -12.59 12.86 11.56
C GLY A 79 -11.88 12.15 12.71
N GLY A 80 -11.86 10.82 12.71
CA GLY A 80 -11.17 9.97 13.67
C GLY A 80 -9.80 9.48 13.18
N GLY A 81 -9.36 9.92 12.00
CA GLY A 81 -8.12 9.45 11.36
C GLY A 81 -8.26 8.10 10.65
N HIS A 82 -9.46 7.50 10.61
CA HIS A 82 -9.65 6.21 9.95
C HIS A 82 -9.68 6.37 8.43
N TYR A 83 -9.15 5.39 7.74
CA TYR A 83 -9.20 5.33 6.28
C TYR A 83 -9.58 3.95 5.78
N SER A 84 -10.17 3.90 4.60
CA SER A 84 -10.43 2.67 3.86
C SER A 84 -10.43 2.97 2.37
N VAL A 85 -9.69 2.19 1.61
CA VAL A 85 -9.59 2.31 0.15
C VAL A 85 -9.61 0.94 -0.50
N THR A 86 -10.41 0.80 -1.56
CA THR A 86 -10.49 -0.43 -2.35
C THR A 86 -10.13 -0.13 -3.80
N PHE A 87 -9.18 -0.86 -4.35
CA PHE A 87 -8.67 -0.67 -5.71
C PHE A 87 -8.03 -1.95 -6.24
N ASN A 88 -7.78 -2.01 -7.55
CA ASN A 88 -7.10 -3.14 -8.16
C ASN A 88 -5.59 -3.00 -8.01
N ALA A 89 -4.95 -3.95 -7.35
CA ALA A 89 -3.52 -3.91 -7.06
C ALA A 89 -2.93 -5.32 -6.87
N THR A 90 -1.61 -5.38 -6.82
CA THR A 90 -0.83 -6.52 -6.33
C THR A 90 0.00 -6.05 -5.14
N PRO A 91 -0.25 -6.54 -3.93
CA PRO A 91 0.60 -6.29 -2.77
C PRO A 91 2.04 -6.80 -3.01
N PRO A 92 3.03 -6.32 -2.24
CA PRO A 92 2.90 -5.45 -1.09
C PRO A 92 2.62 -4.00 -1.49
N CYS A 93 2.19 -3.18 -0.52
CA CYS A 93 1.94 -1.76 -0.70
C CYS A 93 2.67 -0.94 0.37
N ILE A 94 2.95 0.30 0.07
CA ILE A 94 3.28 1.33 1.06
C ILE A 94 2.09 2.30 1.11
N VAL A 95 1.52 2.43 2.29
CA VAL A 95 0.51 3.45 2.59
C VAL A 95 1.22 4.72 3.03
N THR A 96 0.87 5.85 2.44
CA THR A 96 1.38 7.18 2.79
C THR A 96 0.22 8.04 3.26
N VAL A 97 0.34 8.62 4.43
CA VAL A 97 -0.64 9.56 4.99
C VAL A 97 0.03 10.91 5.13
N THR A 98 -0.54 11.95 4.52
CA THR A 98 -0.03 13.32 4.59
C THR A 98 -1.08 14.24 5.19
N SER A 99 -0.71 14.94 6.26
CA SER A 99 -1.54 15.93 6.95
C SER A 99 -0.69 17.13 7.33
N GLY A 100 -0.95 18.27 6.71
CA GLY A 100 -0.11 19.47 6.90
C GLY A 100 1.34 19.20 6.50
N SER A 101 2.26 19.36 7.44
CA SER A 101 3.70 19.09 7.25
C SER A 101 4.10 17.66 7.63
N ALA A 102 3.23 16.90 8.29
CA ALA A 102 3.51 15.54 8.71
C ALA A 102 3.20 14.55 7.58
N THR A 103 4.12 13.62 7.35
CA THR A 103 3.92 12.48 6.46
C THR A 103 4.33 11.22 7.21
N LEU A 104 3.47 10.22 7.20
CA LEU A 104 3.69 8.91 7.81
C LEU A 104 3.50 7.82 6.77
N HIS A 105 4.26 6.75 6.93
CA HIS A 105 4.19 5.60 6.05
C HIS A 105 3.93 4.31 6.84
N ALA A 106 3.30 3.33 6.17
CA ALA A 106 3.11 2.00 6.72
C ALA A 106 3.27 0.94 5.62
N PRO A 107 3.92 -0.18 5.91
CA PRO A 107 3.95 -1.32 5.01
C PRO A 107 2.63 -2.10 5.09
N ALA A 108 2.12 -2.55 3.94
CA ALA A 108 0.95 -3.40 3.85
C ALA A 108 1.23 -4.60 2.94
N PHE A 109 1.37 -5.77 3.52
CA PHE A 109 1.76 -6.98 2.78
C PHE A 109 0.58 -7.70 2.12
N ALA A 110 -0.66 -7.36 2.46
CA ALA A 110 -1.89 -7.96 1.95
C ALA A 110 -3.07 -7.00 2.07
N SER A 111 -4.27 -7.41 1.65
CA SER A 111 -5.52 -6.74 2.08
C SER A 111 -5.69 -6.85 3.59
N GLY A 112 -6.16 -5.78 4.23
CA GLY A 112 -6.38 -5.79 5.68
C GLY A 112 -6.24 -4.42 6.34
N THR A 113 -6.08 -4.45 7.66
CA THR A 113 -5.84 -3.26 8.48
C THR A 113 -4.35 -3.04 8.64
N PHE A 114 -3.88 -1.84 8.30
CA PHE A 114 -2.51 -1.38 8.48
C PHE A 114 -2.56 0.06 8.96
N ASN A 115 -2.15 0.31 10.18
CA ASN A 115 -2.15 1.66 10.74
C ASN A 115 -0.96 2.46 10.22
N ALA A 116 -1.09 3.79 10.15
CA ALA A 116 -0.02 4.70 9.80
C ALA A 116 0.27 5.62 10.99
N THR A 117 1.34 5.32 11.71
CA THR A 117 1.74 5.97 12.96
C THR A 117 3.26 6.22 12.97
N PRO A 118 3.79 7.03 13.88
CA PRO A 118 5.24 7.13 14.06
C PRO A 118 5.95 5.80 14.28
N GLU A 119 5.29 4.83 14.90
CA GLU A 119 5.86 3.49 15.09
C GLU A 119 6.01 2.74 13.76
N THR A 120 5.04 2.88 12.83
CA THR A 120 5.12 2.26 11.50
C THR A 120 6.17 2.93 10.61
N GLU A 121 6.39 4.24 10.78
CA GLU A 121 7.50 4.96 10.18
C GLU A 121 8.84 4.37 10.64
N LEU A 122 9.01 4.18 11.96
CA LEU A 122 10.20 3.55 12.53
C LEU A 122 10.41 2.11 12.05
N MET A 123 9.32 1.37 11.72
CA MET A 123 9.45 0.05 11.08
C MET A 123 10.08 0.15 9.69
N LEU A 124 9.67 1.13 8.89
CA LEU A 124 10.24 1.32 7.55
C LEU A 124 11.70 1.76 7.63
N VAL A 125 12.05 2.61 8.61
CA VAL A 125 13.46 2.94 8.90
C VAL A 125 14.28 1.71 9.21
N TYR A 126 13.76 0.82 10.08
CA TYR A 126 14.42 -0.43 10.46
C TYR A 126 14.59 -1.37 9.26
N LEU A 127 13.52 -1.61 8.49
CA LEU A 127 13.55 -2.45 7.29
C LEU A 127 14.48 -1.91 6.21
N ALA A 128 14.47 -0.59 5.98
CA ALA A 128 15.39 0.06 5.05
C ALA A 128 16.85 -0.15 5.46
N ALA A 129 17.14 0.01 6.75
CA ALA A 129 18.48 -0.21 7.29
C ALA A 129 18.94 -1.67 7.16
N GLN A 130 18.04 -2.66 7.35
CA GLN A 130 18.31 -4.07 7.09
C GLN A 130 18.62 -4.34 5.61
N LEU A 131 18.01 -3.57 4.70
CA LEU A 131 18.24 -3.62 3.25
C LEU A 131 19.49 -2.83 2.81
N GLY A 132 20.19 -2.19 3.75
CA GLY A 132 21.39 -1.37 3.45
C GLY A 132 21.06 -0.06 2.74
N THR A 133 19.86 0.48 2.94
CA THR A 133 19.39 1.70 2.31
C THR A 133 18.74 2.65 3.35
N SER A 134 18.35 3.85 2.91
CA SER A 134 17.54 4.76 3.72
C SER A 134 16.05 4.52 3.48
N GLU A 135 15.22 4.90 4.45
CA GLU A 135 13.77 4.86 4.31
C GLU A 135 13.28 5.63 3.08
N ALA A 136 13.75 6.83 2.86
CA ALA A 136 13.40 7.63 1.69
C ALA A 136 13.72 6.90 0.37
N ASN A 137 14.87 6.23 0.30
CA ASN A 137 15.25 5.43 -0.87
C ASN A 137 14.39 4.16 -0.99
N LEU A 138 14.03 3.52 0.12
CA LEU A 138 13.12 2.39 0.11
C LEU A 138 11.76 2.81 -0.45
N ILE A 139 11.17 3.89 0.05
CA ILE A 139 9.87 4.38 -0.40
C ILE A 139 9.91 4.79 -1.87
N ALA A 140 10.89 5.60 -2.25
CA ALA A 140 11.03 6.07 -3.64
C ALA A 140 11.33 4.93 -4.64
N GLY A 141 12.15 3.96 -4.24
CA GLY A 141 12.53 2.83 -5.08
C GLY A 141 11.53 1.69 -5.09
N PHE A 142 10.62 1.63 -4.13
CA PHE A 142 9.70 0.51 -3.93
C PHE A 142 8.95 0.07 -5.20
N PRO A 143 8.38 0.98 -6.02
CA PRO A 143 7.59 0.55 -7.18
C PRO A 143 8.38 -0.24 -8.24
N SER A 144 9.70 -0.07 -8.27
CA SER A 144 10.58 -0.67 -9.28
C SER A 144 11.62 -1.64 -8.73
N ASN A 145 11.75 -1.78 -7.41
CA ASN A 145 12.78 -2.61 -6.78
C ASN A 145 12.19 -3.92 -6.27
N ALA A 146 12.46 -5.01 -6.99
CA ALA A 146 11.97 -6.35 -6.65
C ALA A 146 12.44 -6.85 -5.27
N GLN A 147 13.63 -6.44 -4.79
CA GLN A 147 14.13 -6.82 -3.47
C GLN A 147 13.32 -6.13 -2.37
N PHE A 148 13.00 -4.84 -2.53
CA PHE A 148 12.15 -4.11 -1.58
C PHE A 148 10.75 -4.73 -1.53
N GLN A 149 10.18 -5.01 -2.71
CA GLN A 149 8.88 -5.67 -2.81
C GLN A 149 8.90 -7.06 -2.14
N LYS A 150 9.96 -7.84 -2.36
CA LYS A 150 10.09 -9.18 -1.76
C LYS A 150 10.08 -9.13 -0.23
N VAL A 151 10.85 -8.22 0.38
CA VAL A 151 10.89 -8.07 1.84
C VAL A 151 9.52 -7.60 2.37
N LEU A 152 8.94 -6.57 1.75
CA LEU A 152 7.65 -6.05 2.20
C LEU A 152 6.46 -6.98 1.91
N SER A 153 6.61 -7.97 1.03
CA SER A 153 5.58 -9.00 0.79
C SER A 153 5.63 -10.15 1.79
N ASN A 154 6.71 -10.26 2.56
CA ASN A 154 6.86 -11.32 3.55
C ASN A 154 6.32 -10.85 4.92
N PRO A 155 5.18 -11.40 5.39
CA PRO A 155 4.64 -11.03 6.70
C PRO A 155 5.61 -11.26 7.85
N ASP A 156 6.42 -12.34 7.78
CA ASP A 156 7.36 -12.68 8.84
C ASP A 156 8.45 -11.61 8.98
N ASP A 157 8.99 -11.10 7.87
CA ASP A 157 9.98 -10.03 7.88
C ASP A 157 9.39 -8.72 8.43
N VAL A 158 8.18 -8.36 7.99
CA VAL A 158 7.49 -7.15 8.44
C VAL A 158 7.14 -7.23 9.93
N LEU A 159 6.60 -8.35 10.40
CA LEU A 159 6.23 -8.52 11.81
C LEU A 159 7.46 -8.70 12.73
N ALA A 160 8.57 -9.25 12.20
CA ALA A 160 9.84 -9.25 12.92
C ALA A 160 10.38 -7.83 13.09
N ALA A 161 10.25 -6.96 12.08
CA ALA A 161 10.61 -5.55 12.21
C ALA A 161 9.72 -4.83 13.24
N GLN A 162 8.41 -5.09 13.26
CA GLN A 162 7.51 -4.59 14.30
C GLN A 162 8.00 -4.96 15.71
N SER A 163 8.31 -6.24 15.90
CA SER A 163 8.80 -6.75 17.18
C SER A 163 10.15 -6.13 17.59
N ALA A 164 11.02 -5.88 16.61
CA ALA A 164 12.29 -5.19 16.85
C ALA A 164 12.08 -3.73 17.26
N VAL A 165 11.17 -3.01 16.62
CA VAL A 165 10.80 -1.62 16.96
C VAL A 165 10.29 -1.58 18.41
N VAL A 166 9.31 -2.43 18.76
CA VAL A 166 8.78 -2.53 20.12
C VAL A 166 9.92 -2.72 21.14
N THR A 167 10.78 -3.71 20.90
CA THR A 167 11.87 -4.04 21.81
C THR A 167 12.83 -2.86 22.00
N ASN A 168 13.26 -2.22 20.93
CA ASN A 168 14.19 -1.11 20.99
C ASN A 168 13.57 0.13 21.66
N LEU A 169 12.30 0.46 21.36
CA LEU A 169 11.60 1.58 21.99
C LEU A 169 11.44 1.35 23.50
N GLN A 170 10.98 0.17 23.90
CA GLN A 170 10.81 -0.18 25.32
C GLN A 170 12.13 -0.10 26.09
N GLN A 171 13.21 -0.59 25.51
CA GLN A 171 14.53 -0.60 26.17
C GLN A 171 15.15 0.78 26.23
N HIS A 172 15.06 1.58 25.17
CA HIS A 172 15.74 2.87 25.09
C HIS A 172 14.97 3.99 25.81
N TYR A 173 13.65 4.00 25.66
CA TYR A 173 12.79 5.05 26.22
C TYR A 173 12.14 4.66 27.56
N ALA A 174 12.39 3.45 28.06
CA ALA A 174 11.82 2.93 29.29
C ALA A 174 10.28 3.00 29.33
N VAL A 175 9.62 2.84 28.20
CA VAL A 175 8.18 2.80 28.06
C VAL A 175 7.67 1.36 28.04
N THR A 176 6.39 1.15 28.39
CA THR A 176 5.72 -0.13 28.17
C THR A 176 4.69 0.06 27.09
N LEU A 177 4.87 -0.62 25.96
CA LEU A 177 3.88 -0.65 24.89
C LEU A 177 2.87 -1.76 25.16
N THR A 178 1.61 -1.40 25.33
CA THR A 178 0.53 -2.32 25.70
C THR A 178 0.01 -3.10 24.49
N VAL A 179 0.20 -2.55 23.28
CA VAL A 179 -0.23 -3.14 22.01
C VAL A 179 0.97 -3.33 21.08
N PRO A 180 1.78 -4.39 21.27
CA PRO A 180 2.96 -4.63 20.43
C PRO A 180 2.62 -4.92 18.95
N ALA A 181 1.39 -5.28 18.63
CA ALA A 181 0.91 -5.49 17.26
C ALA A 181 0.30 -4.21 16.66
N PHE A 182 0.95 -3.07 16.87
CA PHE A 182 0.45 -1.73 16.51
C PHE A 182 0.16 -1.57 15.02
N LEU A 183 0.85 -2.29 14.13
CA LEU A 183 0.65 -2.20 12.68
C LEU A 183 -0.76 -2.61 12.25
N THR A 184 -1.27 -3.70 12.83
CA THR A 184 -2.50 -4.35 12.36
C THR A 184 -3.65 -4.34 13.37
N THR A 185 -3.42 -3.86 14.58
CA THR A 185 -4.47 -3.74 15.61
C THR A 185 -5.32 -2.50 15.35
N PRO A 186 -6.61 -2.64 15.06
CA PRO A 186 -7.51 -1.47 14.95
C PRO A 186 -7.51 -0.67 16.26
N PHE A 187 -7.48 0.64 16.16
CA PHE A 187 -7.56 1.53 17.32
C PHE A 187 -8.32 2.80 17.01
N VAL A 188 -8.72 3.50 18.05
CA VAL A 188 -9.40 4.79 18.00
C VAL A 188 -8.55 5.82 18.75
N VAL A 189 -8.28 6.95 18.11
CA VAL A 189 -7.53 8.05 18.74
C VAL A 189 -8.30 8.57 19.95
N GLY A 190 -7.59 8.83 21.05
CA GLY A 190 -8.16 9.21 22.35
C GLY A 190 -8.62 8.03 23.21
N GLN A 191 -8.32 6.78 22.82
CA GLN A 191 -8.66 5.59 23.61
C GLN A 191 -7.41 4.81 24.01
N ALA A 192 -7.55 4.01 25.09
CA ALA A 192 -6.48 3.11 25.53
C ALA A 192 -6.13 2.10 24.43
N GLY A 193 -4.85 1.73 24.33
CA GLY A 193 -4.29 0.85 23.35
C GLY A 193 -3.17 1.52 22.56
N VAL A 194 -3.14 1.37 21.23
CA VAL A 194 -2.10 1.98 20.38
C VAL A 194 -1.97 3.48 20.62
N ASP A 195 -3.09 4.20 20.74
CA ASP A 195 -3.04 5.66 20.95
C ASP A 195 -2.38 6.03 22.30
N SER A 196 -2.71 5.34 23.37
CA SER A 196 -2.03 5.56 24.67
C SER A 196 -0.55 5.19 24.64
N ASP A 197 -0.16 4.22 23.81
CA ASP A 197 1.25 3.87 23.60
C ASP A 197 1.97 4.99 22.83
N LEU A 198 1.34 5.59 21.82
CA LEU A 198 1.86 6.78 21.11
C LEU A 198 2.03 7.97 22.05
N GLU A 199 1.07 8.23 22.95
CA GLU A 199 1.18 9.29 23.95
C GLU A 199 2.36 9.04 24.91
N ALA A 200 2.55 7.78 25.34
CA ALA A 200 3.68 7.40 26.19
C ALA A 200 5.02 7.62 25.47
N LEU A 201 5.11 7.27 24.18
CA LEU A 201 6.30 7.49 23.37
C LEU A 201 6.57 8.98 23.13
N ALA A 202 5.55 9.79 22.88
CA ALA A 202 5.69 11.23 22.75
C ALA A 202 6.19 11.88 24.07
N LYS A 203 5.62 11.46 25.20
CA LYS A 203 6.07 11.91 26.53
C LYS A 203 7.50 11.50 26.85
N ALA A 204 7.94 10.36 26.35
CA ALA A 204 9.32 9.87 26.50
C ALA A 204 10.30 10.48 25.50
N GLY A 205 9.83 11.27 24.52
CA GLY A 205 10.66 11.93 23.51
C GLY A 205 11.03 11.07 22.32
N ALA A 206 10.32 9.95 22.08
CA ALA A 206 10.50 9.12 20.90
C ALA A 206 9.73 9.68 19.68
N ILE A 207 8.73 10.49 19.94
CA ILE A 207 7.88 11.18 18.95
C ILE A 207 8.00 12.68 19.21
N ASP A 208 8.20 13.46 18.17
CA ASP A 208 8.34 14.92 18.24
C ASP A 208 6.99 15.63 18.37
N ALA A 209 7.02 16.95 18.50
CA ALA A 209 5.82 17.79 18.63
C ALA A 209 4.95 17.83 17.37
N ASN A 210 5.46 17.38 16.22
CA ASN A 210 4.72 17.30 14.97
C ASN A 210 4.04 15.93 14.80
N GLY A 211 4.25 15.01 15.76
CA GLY A 211 3.75 13.65 15.69
C GLY A 211 4.50 12.78 14.68
N THR A 212 5.78 13.07 14.45
CA THR A 212 6.69 12.24 13.66
C THR A 212 7.78 11.65 14.57
N PRO A 213 8.47 10.57 14.17
CA PRO A 213 9.56 10.03 14.96
C PRO A 213 10.65 11.08 15.23
N ASP A 214 11.09 11.16 16.48
CA ASP A 214 12.25 11.98 16.85
C ASP A 214 13.51 11.49 16.13
N PRO A 215 14.42 12.36 15.70
CA PRO A 215 15.66 11.96 15.03
C PRO A 215 16.51 10.95 15.80
N ALA A 216 16.48 10.96 17.14
CA ALA A 216 17.18 9.97 17.95
C ALA A 216 16.51 8.58 17.84
N ALA A 217 15.18 8.52 17.77
CA ALA A 217 14.46 7.26 17.53
C ALA A 217 14.74 6.72 16.11
N VAL A 218 14.79 7.59 15.11
CA VAL A 218 15.17 7.23 13.72
C VAL A 218 16.60 6.64 13.71
N LEU A 219 17.56 7.29 14.36
CA LEU A 219 18.93 6.81 14.42
C LEU A 219 19.03 5.47 15.16
N LEU A 220 18.28 5.30 16.26
CA LEU A 220 18.21 4.05 17.01
C LEU A 220 17.74 2.90 16.11
N MET A 221 16.62 3.10 15.36
CA MET A 221 16.07 2.06 14.48
C MET A 221 16.97 1.78 13.28
N SER A 222 17.58 2.81 12.71
CA SER A 222 18.55 2.63 11.63
C SER A 222 19.75 1.81 12.07
N THR A 223 20.31 2.13 13.23
CA THR A 223 21.46 1.38 13.80
C THR A 223 21.08 -0.07 14.12
N ALA A 224 19.91 -0.27 14.73
CA ALA A 224 19.42 -1.61 15.06
C ALA A 224 19.15 -2.47 13.80
N GLY A 225 18.64 -1.87 12.73
CA GLY A 225 18.42 -2.53 11.44
C GLY A 225 19.73 -2.90 10.75
N GLN A 226 20.71 -1.99 10.74
CA GLN A 226 22.05 -2.24 10.18
C GLN A 226 22.77 -3.39 10.89
N ALA A 227 22.53 -3.57 12.18
CA ALA A 227 23.09 -4.68 12.93
C ALA A 227 22.46 -6.06 12.58
N ARG A 228 21.37 -6.07 11.82
CA ARG A 228 20.63 -7.29 11.44
C ARG A 228 20.27 -7.27 9.96
N PRO A 229 21.26 -7.18 9.04
CA PRO A 229 20.97 -7.07 7.62
C PRO A 229 20.27 -8.33 7.11
N PHE A 230 19.38 -8.15 6.14
CA PHE A 230 18.87 -9.28 5.39
C PHE A 230 20.04 -9.96 4.67
N THR A 231 20.27 -11.24 4.96
CA THR A 231 21.26 -12.02 4.22
C THR A 231 20.81 -12.11 2.77
N ALA A 232 21.64 -11.65 1.84
CA ALA A 232 21.42 -11.96 0.44
C ALA A 232 21.26 -13.48 0.33
N ALA A 233 20.11 -13.95 -0.15
CA ALA A 233 19.94 -15.35 -0.44
C ALA A 233 21.07 -15.72 -1.41
N SER A 234 21.98 -16.58 -0.94
CA SER A 234 23.03 -17.14 -1.82
C SER A 234 22.28 -17.77 -2.99
N SER A 235 22.41 -17.17 -4.17
CA SER A 235 21.90 -17.80 -5.38
C SER A 235 22.56 -19.17 -5.52
N PRO A 236 21.77 -20.24 -5.72
CA PRO A 236 22.30 -21.56 -5.97
C PRO A 236 23.05 -21.62 -7.30
#